data_e5617e8a6c65713ae7b151265eef0b69
#
_entry.id   e5617e8a6c65713ae7b151265eef0b69
#
_cell.length_a   1.000
_cell.length_b   1.000
_cell.length_c   1.000
_cell.angle_alpha   90.00
_cell.angle_beta   90.00
_cell.angle_gamma   90.00
#
_symmetry.space_group_name_H-M   'P 1'
#
loop_
_entity.id
_entity.type
_entity.pdbx_description
1 polymer ?
#
loop_
_entity_poly.entity_id
_entity_poly.type
_entity_poly.pdbx_seq_one_letter_code
_entity_poly.pdbx_strand_id
1 'polypeptide(L)'
;MLKTSDSFKTHYKFNKINEENPIIFIHGIGLTHEIWNNQISFLKNYNTIVYDLIGHGKTALNKNQITMKDFSKQLLKLVDGLNINRFHLVGFSLGSLIARDFASLHSDRLCSLTICGTVYKRTEDEKRQIINRYEMMKLKKNITKKRAVYRWFTEKFIKKNPLIYKKI
;
A
#
# COMPACT_ATOMS: atom_id res chain seq x y z
N MET A 1 -9.98 -1.24 18.60
CA MET A 1 -9.99 -1.42 17.12
C MET A 1 -11.28 -0.86 16.59
N LEU A 2 -11.27 0.35 16.05
CA LEU A 2 -12.46 0.97 15.46
C LEU A 2 -12.74 0.27 14.11
N LYS A 3 -13.93 -0.30 13.96
CA LYS A 3 -14.41 -0.82 12.68
C LYS A 3 -14.95 0.38 11.90
N THR A 4 -14.35 0.70 10.75
CA THR A 4 -14.98 1.63 9.83
C THR A 4 -16.24 0.99 9.26
N SER A 5 -17.29 1.79 9.06
CA SER A 5 -18.49 1.41 8.31
C SER A 5 -18.26 1.39 6.80
N ASP A 6 -16.99 1.32 6.34
CA ASP A 6 -16.69 1.27 4.93
C ASP A 6 -17.12 -0.06 4.32
N SER A 7 -17.67 -0.01 3.11
CA SER A 7 -18.16 -1.20 2.40
C SER A 7 -17.04 -2.20 2.04
N PHE A 8 -15.76 -1.83 2.21
CA PHE A 8 -14.60 -2.68 1.96
C PHE A 8 -14.12 -3.39 3.22
N LYS A 9 -14.62 -3.03 4.42
CA LYS A 9 -14.15 -3.51 5.72
C LYS A 9 -12.62 -3.41 5.81
N THR A 10 -12.09 -2.25 5.48
CA THR A 10 -10.66 -1.98 5.41
C THR A 10 -10.00 -2.20 6.77
N HIS A 11 -8.99 -3.06 6.82
CA HIS A 11 -8.13 -3.19 8.00
C HIS A 11 -7.14 -2.04 8.03
N TYR A 12 -7.10 -1.30 9.15
CA TYR A 12 -6.22 -0.16 9.34
C TYR A 12 -5.73 -0.05 10.79
N LYS A 13 -4.67 0.71 10.98
CA LYS A 13 -4.21 1.19 12.29
C LYS A 13 -4.14 2.71 12.24
N PHE A 14 -4.69 3.36 13.24
CA PHE A 14 -4.65 4.79 13.42
C PHE A 14 -3.97 5.12 14.75
N ASN A 15 -2.81 5.76 14.69
CA ASN A 15 -2.16 6.37 15.84
C ASN A 15 -2.61 7.83 15.90
N LYS A 16 -3.70 8.11 16.64
CA LYS A 16 -4.20 9.47 16.87
C LYS A 16 -3.58 10.02 18.15
N ILE A 17 -2.90 11.17 18.07
CA ILE A 17 -2.18 11.82 19.16
C ILE A 17 -2.76 13.20 19.45
N ASN A 18 -3.16 13.93 18.39
CA ASN A 18 -3.66 15.30 18.45
C ASN A 18 -4.72 15.53 17.37
N GLU A 19 -5.10 16.78 17.16
CA GLU A 19 -6.11 17.16 16.13
C GLU A 19 -5.47 17.61 14.79
N GLU A 20 -4.15 17.41 14.61
CA GLU A 20 -3.49 17.73 13.34
C GLU A 20 -3.82 16.73 12.24
N ASN A 21 -3.62 17.16 10.98
CA ASN A 21 -3.86 16.31 9.82
C ASN A 21 -2.94 15.07 9.82
N PRO A 22 -3.48 13.87 9.67
CA PRO A 22 -2.68 12.65 9.73
C PRO A 22 -1.85 12.44 8.47
N ILE A 23 -0.79 11.64 8.62
CA ILE A 23 -0.02 11.07 7.51
C ILE A 23 -0.58 9.69 7.20
N ILE A 24 -1.06 9.48 5.98
CA ILE A 24 -1.62 8.21 5.53
C ILE A 24 -0.63 7.51 4.60
N PHE A 25 -0.36 6.23 4.86
CA PHE A 25 0.62 5.43 4.13
C PHE A 25 -0.05 4.31 3.34
N ILE A 26 0.26 4.22 2.04
CA ILE A 26 -0.22 3.18 1.13
C ILE A 26 0.93 2.26 0.74
N HIS A 27 0.81 0.96 1.03
CA HIS A 27 1.83 -0.04 0.72
C HIS A 27 1.83 -0.47 -0.76
N GLY A 28 2.84 -1.24 -1.16
CA GLY A 28 3.00 -1.81 -2.50
C GLY A 28 2.25 -3.14 -2.68
N ILE A 29 2.21 -3.61 -3.93
CA ILE A 29 1.61 -4.90 -4.27
C ILE A 29 2.28 -6.06 -3.53
N GLY A 30 1.47 -6.99 -3.03
CA GLY A 30 1.93 -8.19 -2.30
C GLY A 30 2.49 -7.90 -0.90
N LEU A 31 2.32 -6.69 -0.40
CA LEU A 31 2.74 -6.25 0.93
C LEU A 31 1.52 -6.00 1.83
N THR A 32 1.76 -5.59 3.06
CA THR A 32 0.74 -5.17 4.02
C THR A 32 1.12 -3.84 4.66
N HIS A 33 0.22 -3.28 5.47
CA HIS A 33 0.50 -2.07 6.25
C HIS A 33 1.77 -2.17 7.12
N GLU A 34 2.22 -3.39 7.44
CA GLU A 34 3.37 -3.63 8.32
C GLU A 34 4.71 -3.18 7.75
N ILE A 35 4.82 -2.96 6.42
CA ILE A 35 6.05 -2.42 5.82
C ILE A 35 6.41 -1.04 6.39
N TRP A 36 5.43 -0.33 6.94
CA TRP A 36 5.59 1.03 7.48
C TRP A 36 5.95 1.06 8.97
N ASN A 37 6.10 -0.09 9.64
CA ASN A 37 6.36 -0.15 11.07
C ASN A 37 7.59 0.66 11.50
N ASN A 38 8.67 0.63 10.72
CA ASN A 38 9.88 1.40 11.01
C ASN A 38 9.62 2.91 10.91
N GLN A 39 8.98 3.36 9.82
CA GLN A 39 8.65 4.78 9.61
C GLN A 39 7.74 5.29 10.72
N ILE A 40 6.71 4.51 11.09
CA ILE A 40 5.78 4.89 12.17
C ILE A 40 6.48 4.98 13.51
N SER A 41 7.46 4.11 13.79
CA SER A 41 8.22 4.16 15.04
C SER A 41 9.02 5.47 15.20
N PHE A 42 9.44 6.10 14.09
CA PHE A 42 10.06 7.43 14.11
C PHE A 42 9.03 8.57 14.15
N LEU A 43 7.82 8.32 13.65
CA LEU A 43 6.74 9.31 13.57
C LEU A 43 5.77 9.21 14.75
N LYS A 44 6.22 8.74 15.91
CA LYS A 44 5.38 8.54 17.11
C LYS A 44 4.70 9.80 17.63
N ASN A 45 5.19 10.98 17.28
CA ASN A 45 4.63 12.27 17.66
C ASN A 45 3.67 12.85 16.61
N TYR A 46 3.36 12.10 15.56
CA TYR A 46 2.44 12.49 14.48
C TYR A 46 1.26 11.55 14.39
N ASN A 47 0.12 12.08 13.98
CA ASN A 47 -1.03 11.26 13.62
C ASN A 47 -0.66 10.42 12.39
N THR A 48 -0.79 9.11 12.47
CA THR A 48 -0.44 8.23 11.35
C THR A 48 -1.51 7.18 11.11
N ILE A 49 -1.82 6.94 9.83
CA ILE A 49 -2.73 5.89 9.40
C ILE A 49 -2.00 4.98 8.42
N VAL A 50 -2.08 3.68 8.68
CA VAL A 50 -1.68 2.62 7.75
C VAL A 50 -2.83 1.68 7.55
N TYR A 51 -3.01 1.17 6.34
CA TYR A 51 -4.11 0.25 6.04
C TYR A 51 -3.69 -0.80 5.01
N ASP A 52 -4.43 -1.90 4.97
CA ASP A 52 -4.25 -2.95 3.98
C ASP A 52 -5.12 -2.67 2.76
N LEU A 53 -4.53 -2.70 1.57
CA LEU A 53 -5.24 -2.57 0.30
C LEU A 53 -6.22 -3.74 0.10
N ILE A 54 -7.28 -3.54 -0.68
CA ILE A 54 -8.22 -4.59 -1.08
C ILE A 54 -7.44 -5.81 -1.58
N GLY A 55 -7.75 -6.99 -1.04
CA GLY A 55 -7.08 -8.25 -1.38
C GLY A 55 -5.68 -8.42 -0.79
N HIS A 56 -5.26 -7.55 0.16
CA HIS A 56 -3.99 -7.64 0.85
C HIS A 56 -4.21 -7.71 2.37
N GLY A 57 -3.27 -8.34 3.05
CA GLY A 57 -3.26 -8.44 4.51
C GLY A 57 -4.58 -8.97 5.06
N LYS A 58 -5.24 -8.15 5.88
CA LYS A 58 -6.53 -8.48 6.53
C LYS A 58 -7.73 -7.84 5.84
N THR A 59 -7.54 -7.10 4.75
CA THR A 59 -8.64 -6.56 3.93
C THR A 59 -9.03 -7.57 2.87
N ALA A 60 -10.28 -8.02 2.90
CA ALA A 60 -10.78 -9.05 2.01
C ALA A 60 -10.83 -8.60 0.53
N LEU A 61 -10.74 -9.58 -0.38
CA LEU A 61 -10.99 -9.39 -1.80
C LEU A 61 -12.47 -9.67 -2.07
N ASN A 62 -13.26 -8.63 -2.26
CA ASN A 62 -14.71 -8.75 -2.42
C ASN A 62 -15.20 -8.71 -3.89
N LYS A 63 -14.26 -8.66 -4.85
CA LYS A 63 -14.53 -8.56 -6.28
C LYS A 63 -13.57 -9.43 -7.08
N ASN A 64 -14.02 -9.96 -8.21
CA ASN A 64 -13.16 -10.74 -9.12
C ASN A 64 -12.14 -9.88 -9.86
N GLN A 65 -12.43 -8.60 -10.07
CA GLN A 65 -11.52 -7.65 -10.70
C GLN A 65 -11.47 -6.37 -9.86
N ILE A 66 -10.26 -5.91 -9.55
CA ILE A 66 -9.99 -4.66 -8.83
C ILE A 66 -9.33 -3.69 -9.80
N THR A 67 -9.88 -2.50 -9.86
CA THR A 67 -9.37 -1.38 -10.67
C THR A 67 -8.63 -0.36 -9.80
N MET A 68 -7.90 0.56 -10.43
CA MET A 68 -7.26 1.68 -9.72
C MET A 68 -8.30 2.53 -8.97
N LYS A 69 -9.46 2.76 -9.60
CA LYS A 69 -10.58 3.49 -8.99
C LYS A 69 -11.14 2.83 -7.72
N ASP A 70 -11.10 1.50 -7.62
CA ASP A 70 -11.55 0.80 -6.41
C ASP A 70 -10.61 1.09 -5.23
N PHE A 71 -9.30 1.15 -5.47
CA PHE A 71 -8.32 1.52 -4.43
C PHE A 71 -8.47 2.98 -4.00
N SER A 72 -8.63 3.91 -4.94
CA SER A 72 -8.87 5.34 -4.62
C SER A 72 -10.17 5.50 -3.83
N LYS A 73 -11.23 4.77 -4.21
CA LYS A 73 -12.50 4.75 -3.47
C LYS A 73 -12.36 4.11 -2.08
N GLN A 74 -11.51 3.10 -1.91
CA GLN A 74 -11.19 2.53 -0.61
C GLN A 74 -10.60 3.59 0.32
N LEU A 75 -9.58 4.34 -0.16
CA LEU A 75 -8.97 5.42 0.61
C LEU A 75 -9.99 6.50 0.97
N LEU A 76 -10.80 6.96 -0.01
CA LEU A 76 -11.82 7.97 0.23
C LEU A 76 -12.78 7.53 1.33
N LYS A 77 -13.31 6.31 1.25
CA LYS A 77 -14.22 5.78 2.26
C LYS A 77 -13.58 5.61 3.64
N LEU A 78 -12.29 5.25 3.68
CA LEU A 78 -11.56 5.17 4.93
C LEU A 78 -11.48 6.53 5.61
N VAL A 79 -11.05 7.57 4.89
CA VAL A 79 -10.89 8.91 5.46
C VAL A 79 -12.22 9.55 5.80
N ASP A 80 -13.27 9.36 4.99
CA ASP A 80 -14.62 9.84 5.27
C ASP A 80 -15.22 9.15 6.52
N GLY A 81 -15.04 7.83 6.63
CA GLY A 81 -15.49 7.07 7.80
C GLY A 81 -14.75 7.41 9.10
N LEU A 82 -13.58 8.05 9.00
CA LEU A 82 -12.81 8.57 10.13
C LEU A 82 -13.01 10.07 10.37
N ASN A 83 -13.87 10.74 9.58
CA ASN A 83 -14.10 12.20 9.59
C ASN A 83 -12.81 13.01 9.36
N ILE A 84 -11.93 12.52 8.47
CA ILE A 84 -10.68 13.19 8.13
C ILE A 84 -10.88 13.97 6.83
N ASN A 85 -10.87 15.30 6.93
CA ASN A 85 -11.07 16.17 5.78
C ASN A 85 -9.79 16.36 4.96
N ARG A 86 -8.65 16.57 5.62
CA ARG A 86 -7.35 16.78 4.96
C ARG A 86 -6.27 15.91 5.60
N PHE A 87 -5.30 15.49 4.78
CA PHE A 87 -4.21 14.61 5.22
C PHE A 87 -2.98 14.70 4.31
N HIS A 88 -1.84 14.24 4.83
CA HIS A 88 -0.64 14.00 4.06
C HIS A 88 -0.67 12.57 3.52
N LEU A 89 -0.37 12.36 2.23
CA LEU A 89 -0.47 11.06 1.58
C LEU A 89 0.91 10.56 1.12
N VAL A 90 1.27 9.36 1.54
CA VAL A 90 2.52 8.69 1.18
C VAL A 90 2.19 7.38 0.49
N GLY A 91 2.65 7.19 -0.74
CA GLY A 91 2.45 5.95 -1.50
C GLY A 91 3.77 5.28 -1.89
N PHE A 92 3.83 3.95 -1.77
CA PHE A 92 4.98 3.15 -2.19
C PHE A 92 4.59 2.19 -3.31
N SER A 93 5.33 2.18 -4.44
CA SER A 93 5.14 1.28 -5.58
C SER A 93 3.70 1.34 -6.12
N LEU A 94 2.89 0.28 -5.99
CA LEU A 94 1.45 0.31 -6.31
C LEU A 94 0.74 1.41 -5.55
N GLY A 95 1.07 1.60 -4.26
CA GLY A 95 0.53 2.69 -3.44
C GLY A 95 0.83 4.07 -4.01
N SER A 96 1.95 4.25 -4.72
CA SER A 96 2.27 5.51 -5.43
C SER A 96 1.31 5.77 -6.60
N LEU A 97 0.93 4.73 -7.33
CA LEU A 97 -0.03 4.85 -8.43
C LEU A 97 -1.42 5.19 -7.90
N ILE A 98 -1.82 4.56 -6.81
CA ILE A 98 -3.08 4.85 -6.11
C ILE A 98 -3.08 6.28 -5.58
N ALA A 99 -2.00 6.72 -4.95
CA ALA A 99 -1.87 8.08 -4.42
C ALA A 99 -1.96 9.14 -5.51
N ARG A 100 -1.39 8.88 -6.70
CA ARG A 100 -1.51 9.75 -7.87
C ARG A 100 -2.94 9.79 -8.42
N ASP A 101 -3.58 8.64 -8.54
CA ASP A 101 -4.99 8.54 -8.99
C ASP A 101 -5.90 9.29 -8.02
N PHE A 102 -5.72 9.10 -6.72
CA PHE A 102 -6.44 9.83 -5.68
C PHE A 102 -6.21 11.35 -5.78
N ALA A 103 -4.96 11.79 -5.91
CA ALA A 103 -4.61 13.19 -6.02
C ALA A 103 -5.21 13.86 -7.28
N SER A 104 -5.37 13.13 -8.37
CA SER A 104 -6.00 13.67 -9.59
C SER A 104 -7.50 13.91 -9.43
N LEU A 105 -8.15 13.23 -8.50
CA LEU A 105 -9.60 13.30 -8.27
C LEU A 105 -9.98 14.12 -7.03
N HIS A 106 -9.09 14.18 -6.02
CA HIS A 106 -9.35 14.69 -4.69
C HIS A 106 -8.17 15.51 -4.14
N SER A 107 -7.58 16.38 -4.97
CA SER A 107 -6.42 17.20 -4.57
C SER A 107 -6.72 18.14 -3.40
N ASP A 108 -7.95 18.59 -3.26
CA ASP A 108 -8.46 19.41 -2.17
C ASP A 108 -8.35 18.73 -0.79
N ARG A 109 -8.34 17.40 -0.77
CA ARG A 109 -8.18 16.58 0.44
C ARG A 109 -6.72 16.45 0.89
N LEU A 110 -5.75 16.86 0.08
CA LEU A 110 -4.33 16.64 0.35
C LEU A 110 -3.64 17.88 0.91
N CYS A 111 -2.92 17.72 2.02
CA CYS A 111 -1.94 18.68 2.50
C CYS A 111 -0.62 18.54 1.75
N SER A 112 -0.21 17.29 1.48
CA SER A 112 0.97 16.97 0.67
C SER A 112 0.85 15.58 0.07
N LEU A 113 1.65 15.32 -0.99
CA LEU A 113 1.77 14.03 -1.66
C LEU A 113 3.24 13.61 -1.74
N THR A 114 3.56 12.44 -1.19
CA THR A 114 4.89 11.81 -1.28
C THR A 114 4.79 10.51 -2.08
N ILE A 115 5.62 10.40 -3.10
CA ILE A 115 5.63 9.28 -4.04
C ILE A 115 6.97 8.55 -3.96
N CYS A 116 6.94 7.28 -3.55
CA CYS A 116 8.10 6.44 -3.37
C CYS A 116 8.10 5.27 -4.36
N GLY A 117 9.19 5.11 -5.14
CA GLY A 117 9.36 3.95 -6.03
C GLY A 117 8.29 3.82 -7.11
N THR A 118 7.84 4.94 -7.67
CA THR A 118 6.86 4.96 -8.76
C THR A 118 7.53 4.82 -10.13
N VAL A 119 6.75 4.41 -11.12
CA VAL A 119 7.18 4.36 -12.53
C VAL A 119 6.50 5.50 -13.28
N TYR A 120 7.32 6.34 -13.93
CA TYR A 120 6.82 7.40 -14.79
C TYR A 120 6.40 6.85 -16.17
N LYS A 121 7.30 6.13 -16.82
CA LYS A 121 7.09 5.54 -18.15
C LYS A 121 7.80 4.19 -18.21
N ARG A 122 7.18 3.22 -18.85
CA ARG A 122 7.78 1.91 -19.10
C ARG A 122 8.13 1.75 -20.56
N THR A 123 9.29 1.16 -20.83
CA THR A 123 9.64 0.66 -22.15
C THR A 123 8.76 -0.54 -22.52
N GLU A 124 8.70 -0.89 -23.81
CA GLU A 124 7.95 -2.08 -24.25
C GLU A 124 8.52 -3.38 -23.64
N ASP A 125 9.84 -3.44 -23.43
CA ASP A 125 10.47 -4.60 -22.75
C ASP A 125 10.06 -4.73 -21.31
N GLU A 126 10.00 -3.63 -20.55
CA GLU A 126 9.50 -3.63 -19.19
C GLU A 126 8.03 -4.04 -19.10
N LYS A 127 7.20 -3.60 -20.06
CA LYS A 127 5.80 -4.03 -20.15
C LYS A 127 5.70 -5.54 -20.39
N ARG A 128 6.47 -6.07 -21.36
CA ARG A 128 6.54 -7.51 -21.62
C ARG A 128 6.97 -8.32 -20.41
N GLN A 129 7.99 -7.86 -19.68
CA GLN A 129 8.43 -8.52 -18.44
C GLN A 129 7.35 -8.56 -17.35
N ILE A 130 6.50 -7.53 -17.27
CA ILE A 130 5.39 -7.49 -16.31
C ILE A 130 4.31 -8.50 -16.71
N ILE A 131 3.94 -8.54 -17.98
CA ILE A 131 2.97 -9.49 -18.51
C ILE A 131 3.45 -10.92 -18.28
N ASN A 132 4.69 -11.22 -18.64
CA ASN A 132 5.30 -12.54 -18.41
C ASN A 132 5.28 -12.93 -16.91
N ARG A 133 5.59 -12.00 -16.03
CA ARG A 133 5.51 -12.25 -14.58
C ARG A 133 4.07 -12.55 -14.13
N TYR A 134 3.10 -11.80 -14.65
CA TYR A 134 1.68 -12.02 -14.34
C TYR A 134 1.22 -13.41 -14.80
N GLU A 135 1.56 -13.84 -16.00
CA GLU A 135 1.24 -15.18 -16.51
C GLU A 135 1.92 -16.28 -15.69
N MET A 136 3.18 -16.09 -15.32
CA MET A 136 3.89 -17.02 -14.43
C MET A 136 3.27 -17.10 -13.04
N MET A 137 2.71 -16.01 -12.53
CA MET A 137 1.99 -15.99 -11.25
C MET A 137 0.69 -16.78 -11.30
N LYS A 138 -0.04 -16.73 -12.40
CA LYS A 138 -1.25 -17.54 -12.60
C LYS A 138 -0.93 -19.04 -12.55
N LEU A 139 0.20 -19.45 -13.10
CA LEU A 139 0.58 -20.85 -13.22
C LEU A 139 1.20 -21.45 -11.95
N LYS A 140 1.88 -20.67 -11.11
CA LYS A 140 2.68 -21.19 -9.98
C LYS A 140 2.67 -20.27 -8.75
N LYS A 141 1.66 -20.37 -7.90
CA LYS A 141 1.47 -19.53 -6.70
C LYS A 141 2.65 -19.48 -5.72
N ASN A 142 3.44 -20.53 -5.57
CA ASN A 142 4.49 -20.64 -4.54
C ASN A 142 5.88 -20.10 -4.93
N ILE A 143 6.14 -19.87 -6.22
CA ILE A 143 7.47 -19.40 -6.69
C ILE A 143 7.61 -17.88 -6.50
N THR A 144 6.52 -17.16 -6.38
CA THR A 144 6.49 -15.69 -6.42
C THR A 144 7.06 -15.03 -5.17
N LYS A 145 6.80 -15.55 -3.97
CA LYS A 145 7.35 -14.99 -2.72
C LYS A 145 8.87 -15.09 -2.68
N LYS A 146 9.44 -16.27 -2.97
CA LYS A 146 10.88 -16.46 -3.00
C LYS A 146 11.57 -15.53 -4.01
N ARG A 147 11.03 -15.45 -5.24
CA ARG A 147 11.55 -14.52 -6.27
C ARG A 147 11.43 -13.04 -5.90
N ALA A 148 10.38 -12.65 -5.18
CA ALA A 148 10.23 -11.27 -4.68
C ALA A 148 11.34 -10.93 -3.68
N VAL A 149 11.62 -11.81 -2.72
CA VAL A 149 12.67 -11.61 -1.72
C VAL A 149 14.04 -11.44 -2.37
N TYR A 150 14.42 -12.31 -3.32
CA TYR A 150 15.70 -12.19 -4.04
C TYR A 150 15.81 -10.96 -4.94
N ARG A 151 14.70 -10.40 -5.36
CA ARG A 151 14.67 -9.14 -6.12
C ARG A 151 14.83 -7.90 -5.23
N TRP A 152 14.35 -7.96 -4.00
CA TRP A 152 14.31 -6.82 -3.07
C TRP A 152 15.50 -6.76 -2.13
N PHE A 153 16.16 -7.88 -1.88
CA PHE A 153 17.24 -7.98 -0.92
C PHE A 153 18.46 -8.69 -1.50
N THR A 154 19.65 -8.27 -1.07
CA THR A 154 20.89 -8.94 -1.42
C THR A 154 20.99 -10.31 -0.74
N GLU A 155 21.72 -11.24 -1.33
CA GLU A 155 21.96 -12.56 -0.72
C GLU A 155 22.58 -12.46 0.68
N LYS A 156 23.49 -11.50 0.89
CA LYS A 156 24.09 -11.23 2.20
C LYS A 156 23.04 -10.84 3.23
N PHE A 157 22.07 -10.01 2.85
CA PHE A 157 20.96 -9.63 3.73
C PHE A 157 20.05 -10.82 4.03
N ILE A 158 19.70 -11.61 3.03
CA ILE A 158 18.83 -12.79 3.18
C ILE A 158 19.47 -13.82 4.12
N LYS A 159 20.78 -14.09 3.96
CA LYS A 159 21.53 -15.01 4.84
C LYS A 159 21.53 -14.54 6.31
N LYS A 160 21.63 -13.23 6.54
CA LYS A 160 21.58 -12.65 7.90
C LYS A 160 20.17 -12.58 8.49
N ASN A 161 19.14 -12.66 7.65
CA ASN A 161 17.72 -12.51 8.04
C ASN A 161 16.88 -13.69 7.52
N PRO A 162 17.09 -14.92 7.97
CA PRO A 162 16.44 -16.12 7.41
C PRO A 162 14.91 -16.12 7.55
N LEU A 163 14.37 -15.30 8.46
CA LEU A 163 12.92 -15.16 8.66
C LEU A 163 12.27 -14.08 7.77
N ILE A 164 13.03 -13.43 6.87
CA ILE A 164 12.49 -12.38 6.00
C ILE A 164 11.32 -12.88 5.14
N TYR A 165 11.34 -14.17 4.73
CA TYR A 165 10.24 -14.79 4.00
C TYR A 165 8.91 -14.83 4.75
N LYS A 166 8.94 -14.77 6.08
CA LYS A 166 7.74 -14.78 6.93
C LYS A 166 7.14 -13.39 7.10
N LYS A 167 7.91 -12.34 6.77
CA LYS A 167 7.51 -10.93 6.93
C LYS A 167 6.97 -10.30 5.64
N ILE A 168 7.01 -11.05 4.52
CA ILE A 168 6.58 -10.62 3.19
C ILE A 168 5.41 -11.55 2.69
#